data_08e5724b209469608ed5558ff204f257
#
_entry.id   08e5724b209469608ed5558ff204f257
#
_cell.length_a   1.000
_cell.length_b   1.000
_cell.length_c   1.000
_cell.angle_alpha   90.00
_cell.angle_beta   90.00
_cell.angle_gamma   90.00
#
_symmetry.space_group_name_H-M   'P 1'
#
loop_
_entity.id
_entity.type
_entity.pdbx_description
1 polymer ?
#
loop_
_entity_poly.entity_id
_entity_poly.type
_entity_poly.pdbx_seq_one_letter_code
_entity_poly.pdbx_strand_id
1 'polypeptide(L)'
;MTEQPQSEALLVLPRLRVQNANAISSPMTWGFPAITAFTGLMTALERRLGPSMGIAFYSVGVVCHSFEPQVTQGGYTRSFHLTRNPLLQDGSTAAIVEEGRIHLDITLVFEVELAAALLGEAERAQLAAHIGDMIAGMRIAGGSVVSPLPGKFRYPSRSTLALVPDALEERRKEFRKLSRRWLPGFALVSRDDLLQARLAELQLTVPGATLLDAWLDLSRLNHHAVRQKTVDKKTGDTAEAMEWMTDRRPGWIVPMPVGFAALSDLHGPGTVAGARDPRVPFRFVESVYSMGQWISPHRLTGVSDLVWEPTYDPASGLYRCFNAYQAPPSFPVS
;
A
#
# COMPACT_ATOMS: atom_id res chain seq x y z
N MET A 1 -3.68 -36.58 -13.01
CA MET A 1 -3.59 -35.97 -11.67
C MET A 1 -4.94 -35.34 -11.42
N THR A 2 -5.74 -35.90 -10.52
CA THR A 2 -7.04 -35.32 -10.09
C THR A 2 -6.73 -34.04 -9.34
N GLU A 3 -7.11 -32.89 -9.88
CA GLU A 3 -7.08 -31.63 -9.16
C GLU A 3 -7.85 -31.82 -7.84
N GLN A 4 -7.16 -31.61 -6.72
CA GLN A 4 -7.83 -31.62 -5.42
C GLN A 4 -8.74 -30.39 -5.37
N PRO A 5 -9.96 -30.52 -4.83
CA PRO A 5 -10.87 -29.37 -4.70
C PRO A 5 -10.17 -28.28 -3.85
N GLN A 6 -10.05 -27.11 -4.44
CA GLN A 6 -9.48 -25.91 -3.80
C GLN A 6 -10.60 -24.93 -3.53
N SER A 7 -10.51 -24.16 -2.47
CA SER A 7 -11.53 -23.17 -2.10
C SER A 7 -10.90 -21.84 -1.75
N GLU A 8 -11.49 -20.77 -2.28
CA GLU A 8 -11.11 -19.40 -1.95
C GLU A 8 -11.39 -19.07 -0.48
N ALA A 9 -10.44 -18.40 0.17
CA ALA A 9 -10.57 -17.96 1.54
C ALA A 9 -9.92 -16.60 1.78
N LEU A 10 -10.31 -15.94 2.86
CA LEU A 10 -9.71 -14.71 3.34
C LEU A 10 -8.97 -14.97 4.65
N LEU A 11 -7.66 -14.74 4.63
CA LEU A 11 -6.84 -14.67 5.84
C LEU A 11 -6.78 -13.21 6.30
N VAL A 12 -7.23 -12.93 7.50
CA VAL A 12 -7.18 -11.59 8.10
C VAL A 12 -6.22 -11.61 9.29
N LEU A 13 -5.20 -10.75 9.22
CA LEU A 13 -4.25 -10.48 10.29
C LEU A 13 -4.54 -9.10 10.88
N PRO A 14 -5.36 -9.01 11.94
CA PRO A 14 -5.85 -7.73 12.42
C PRO A 14 -4.84 -7.03 13.32
N ARG A 15 -4.80 -5.69 13.25
CA ARG A 15 -4.13 -4.82 14.21
C ARG A 15 -2.67 -5.18 14.49
N LEU A 16 -1.92 -5.46 13.43
CA LEU A 16 -0.48 -5.65 13.51
C LEU A 16 0.20 -4.31 13.83
N ARG A 17 0.89 -4.27 14.94
CA ARG A 17 1.68 -3.11 15.33
C ARG A 17 3.10 -3.29 14.80
N VAL A 18 3.53 -2.37 13.96
CA VAL A 18 4.85 -2.43 13.33
C VAL A 18 5.65 -1.20 13.77
N GLN A 19 6.81 -1.44 14.36
CA GLN A 19 7.73 -0.37 14.75
C GLN A 19 8.87 -0.25 13.74
N ASN A 20 9.24 1.00 13.44
CA ASN A 20 10.38 1.33 12.58
C ASN A 20 10.28 0.71 11.17
N ALA A 21 9.06 0.66 10.60
CA ALA A 21 8.91 0.35 9.19
C ALA A 21 9.56 1.44 8.32
N ASN A 22 9.94 1.09 7.09
CA ASN A 22 10.50 2.05 6.15
C ASN A 22 9.43 3.05 5.68
N ALA A 23 9.66 4.33 5.94
CA ALA A 23 8.81 5.43 5.48
C ALA A 23 9.25 6.00 4.11
N ILE A 24 10.47 5.72 3.65
CA ILE A 24 10.94 6.11 2.31
C ILE A 24 10.54 4.98 1.35
N SER A 25 9.39 5.13 0.71
CA SER A 25 8.83 4.09 -0.17
C SER A 25 9.52 4.03 -1.53
N SER A 26 10.14 5.13 -1.99
CA SER A 26 10.91 5.23 -3.23
C SER A 26 11.80 6.48 -3.20
N PRO A 27 12.67 6.71 -4.21
CA PRO A 27 13.44 7.95 -4.32
C PRO A 27 12.60 9.23 -4.32
N MET A 28 11.34 9.17 -4.78
CA MET A 28 10.45 10.34 -4.90
C MET A 28 9.25 10.34 -3.95
N THR A 29 9.08 9.31 -3.11
CA THR A 29 7.92 9.21 -2.22
C THR A 29 8.31 8.80 -0.80
N TRP A 30 7.62 9.37 0.19
CA TRP A 30 7.78 9.02 1.59
C TRP A 30 6.44 9.07 2.34
N GLY A 31 6.40 8.48 3.52
CA GLY A 31 5.23 8.41 4.38
C GLY A 31 4.85 6.95 4.64
N PHE A 32 3.91 6.40 3.87
CA PHE A 32 3.52 5.00 4.03
C PHE A 32 4.44 4.07 3.20
N PRO A 33 4.74 2.83 3.67
CA PRO A 33 5.54 1.88 2.91
C PRO A 33 4.95 1.57 1.53
N ALA A 34 5.81 1.23 0.58
CA ALA A 34 5.39 0.79 -0.75
C ALA A 34 4.49 -0.44 -0.68
N ILE A 35 3.49 -0.54 -1.56
CA ILE A 35 2.61 -1.73 -1.63
C ILE A 35 3.42 -3.00 -1.92
N THR A 36 4.54 -2.88 -2.64
CA THR A 36 5.46 -3.98 -2.92
C THR A 36 6.11 -4.58 -1.67
N ALA A 37 6.16 -3.85 -0.56
CA ALA A 37 6.62 -4.39 0.72
C ALA A 37 5.63 -5.40 1.32
N PHE A 38 4.33 -5.21 1.07
CA PHE A 38 3.28 -6.12 1.54
C PHE A 38 3.13 -7.33 0.63
N THR A 39 3.24 -7.18 -0.70
CA THR A 39 3.29 -8.32 -1.62
C THR A 39 4.58 -9.13 -1.43
N GLY A 40 5.71 -8.48 -1.11
CA GLY A 40 6.94 -9.16 -0.73
C GLY A 40 6.83 -9.92 0.60
N LEU A 41 6.10 -9.37 1.59
CA LEU A 41 5.77 -10.08 2.83
C LEU A 41 4.91 -11.32 2.55
N MET A 42 3.90 -11.19 1.68
CA MET A 42 3.04 -12.30 1.24
C MET A 42 3.87 -13.45 0.68
N THR A 43 4.76 -13.17 -0.27
CA THR A 43 5.67 -14.16 -0.84
C THR A 43 6.63 -14.78 0.21
N ALA A 44 7.13 -13.97 1.15
CA ALA A 44 8.00 -14.45 2.22
C ALA A 44 7.25 -15.36 3.21
N LEU A 45 6.00 -15.04 3.49
CA LEU A 45 5.13 -15.85 4.33
C LEU A 45 4.82 -17.19 3.68
N GLU A 46 4.43 -17.19 2.40
CA GLU A 46 4.17 -18.41 1.62
C GLU A 46 5.39 -19.35 1.58
N ARG A 47 6.59 -18.80 1.32
CA ARG A 47 7.83 -19.56 1.34
C ARG A 47 8.14 -20.17 2.71
N ARG A 48 7.83 -19.47 3.80
CA ARG A 48 8.03 -19.97 5.15
C ARG A 48 7.07 -21.09 5.53
N LEU A 49 5.83 -20.98 5.11
CA LEU A 49 4.81 -22.02 5.30
C LEU A 49 5.17 -23.28 4.51
N GLY A 50 5.69 -23.11 3.31
CA GLY A 50 6.03 -24.18 2.41
C GLY A 50 4.81 -24.83 1.74
N PRO A 51 5.02 -25.58 0.64
CA PRO A 51 3.94 -26.12 -0.17
C PRO A 51 3.09 -27.18 0.55
N SER A 52 3.65 -27.83 1.57
CA SER A 52 2.97 -28.88 2.34
C SER A 52 1.84 -28.34 3.23
N MET A 53 1.79 -27.03 3.48
CA MET A 53 0.73 -26.44 4.30
C MET A 53 -0.62 -26.31 3.56
N GLY A 54 -0.65 -26.50 2.24
CA GLY A 54 -1.89 -26.49 1.47
C GLY A 54 -2.60 -25.13 1.40
N ILE A 55 -1.84 -24.05 1.45
CA ILE A 55 -2.31 -22.68 1.29
C ILE A 55 -1.47 -21.96 0.24
N ALA A 56 -2.11 -21.29 -0.71
CA ALA A 56 -1.47 -20.45 -1.72
C ALA A 56 -1.99 -19.00 -1.58
N PHE A 57 -1.14 -18.01 -1.82
CA PHE A 57 -1.46 -16.60 -1.67
C PHE A 57 -1.51 -15.89 -3.02
N TYR A 58 -2.53 -15.05 -3.25
CA TYR A 58 -2.72 -14.34 -4.50
C TYR A 58 -2.59 -12.83 -4.38
N SER A 59 -3.19 -12.25 -3.33
CA SER A 59 -3.29 -10.82 -3.19
C SER A 59 -3.28 -10.38 -1.73
N VAL A 60 -2.99 -9.09 -1.50
CA VAL A 60 -2.96 -8.50 -0.15
C VAL A 60 -3.64 -7.15 -0.11
N GLY A 61 -4.58 -6.99 0.82
CA GLY A 61 -5.20 -5.72 1.17
C GLY A 61 -4.57 -5.13 2.42
N VAL A 62 -4.45 -3.80 2.45
CA VAL A 62 -3.86 -3.06 3.58
C VAL A 62 -4.86 -2.06 4.11
N VAL A 63 -5.19 -2.18 5.39
CA VAL A 63 -5.97 -1.20 6.13
C VAL A 63 -5.11 -0.58 7.21
N CYS A 64 -4.87 0.73 7.12
CA CYS A 64 -4.13 1.50 8.11
C CYS A 64 -5.09 2.08 9.15
N HIS A 65 -4.83 1.83 10.43
CA HIS A 65 -5.62 2.33 11.56
C HIS A 65 -4.97 3.52 12.24
N SER A 66 -3.65 3.50 12.32
CA SER A 66 -2.85 4.63 12.76
C SER A 66 -1.45 4.55 12.19
N PHE A 67 -0.80 5.70 12.09
CA PHE A 67 0.58 5.82 11.65
C PHE A 67 1.27 6.97 12.38
N GLU A 68 2.56 6.82 12.61
CA GLU A 68 3.37 7.83 13.28
C GLU A 68 4.75 7.89 12.59
N PRO A 69 4.94 8.80 11.61
CA PRO A 69 6.24 8.99 10.99
C PRO A 69 7.21 9.61 11.98
N GLN A 70 8.42 9.09 12.03
CA GLN A 70 9.48 9.54 12.93
C GLN A 70 10.18 10.75 12.30
N VAL A 71 9.54 11.92 12.43
CA VAL A 71 10.00 13.18 11.85
C VAL A 71 9.95 14.31 12.87
N THR A 72 10.90 15.25 12.77
CA THR A 72 10.82 16.55 13.42
C THR A 72 10.23 17.56 12.45
N GLN A 73 9.26 18.33 12.90
CA GLN A 73 8.64 19.38 12.10
C GLN A 73 9.07 20.75 12.58
N GLY A 74 9.73 21.53 11.70
CA GLY A 74 10.09 22.94 11.92
C GLY A 74 9.37 23.83 10.91
N GLY A 75 8.26 24.46 11.31
CA GLY A 75 7.44 25.25 10.40
C GLY A 75 6.84 24.39 9.26
N TYR A 76 7.23 24.71 8.01
CA TYR A 76 6.79 23.97 6.83
C TYR A 76 7.70 22.78 6.45
N THR A 77 8.86 22.67 7.10
CA THR A 77 9.86 21.64 6.79
C THR A 77 9.73 20.46 7.75
N ARG A 78 9.89 19.25 7.21
CA ARG A 78 10.00 18.00 7.98
C ARG A 78 11.34 17.37 7.71
N SER A 79 12.02 16.93 8.76
CA SER A 79 13.29 16.21 8.70
C SER A 79 13.13 14.85 9.37
N PHE A 80 13.73 13.82 8.81
CA PHE A 80 13.76 12.52 9.45
C PHE A 80 14.61 12.55 10.72
N HIS A 81 14.30 11.68 11.68
CA HIS A 81 15.14 11.54 12.86
C HIS A 81 16.49 10.95 12.47
N LEU A 82 17.54 11.49 13.08
CA LEU A 82 18.88 10.94 12.97
C LEU A 82 18.96 9.59 13.68
N THR A 83 19.52 8.60 13.02
CA THR A 83 19.75 7.27 13.56
C THR A 83 21.20 6.86 13.40
N ARG A 84 21.65 5.94 14.24
CA ARG A 84 22.95 5.30 14.13
C ARG A 84 22.79 3.80 14.34
N ASN A 85 23.23 3.02 13.37
CA ASN A 85 23.38 1.58 13.56
C ASN A 85 24.54 1.32 14.54
N PRO A 86 24.47 0.27 15.37
CA PRO A 86 25.49 0.08 16.42
C PRO A 86 26.89 -0.13 15.86
N LEU A 87 27.07 -0.99 14.87
CA LEU A 87 28.35 -1.33 14.27
C LEU A 87 28.19 -1.63 12.78
N LEU A 88 29.23 -1.37 12.01
CA LEU A 88 29.41 -1.86 10.65
C LEU A 88 29.93 -3.33 10.66
N GLN A 89 29.97 -3.95 9.48
CA GLN A 89 30.42 -5.34 9.34
C GLN A 89 31.87 -5.56 9.77
N ASP A 90 32.70 -4.55 9.66
CA ASP A 90 34.11 -4.52 10.08
C ASP A 90 34.29 -4.20 11.57
N GLY A 91 33.22 -4.02 12.34
CA GLY A 91 33.22 -3.67 13.75
C GLY A 91 33.44 -2.18 14.05
N SER A 92 33.57 -1.33 13.04
CA SER A 92 33.67 0.12 13.22
C SER A 92 32.33 0.75 13.56
N THR A 93 32.35 1.99 14.10
CA THR A 93 31.13 2.73 14.42
C THR A 93 30.45 3.21 13.13
N ALA A 94 29.18 2.90 12.98
CA ALA A 94 28.38 3.38 11.85
C ALA A 94 28.22 4.92 11.88
N ALA A 95 28.12 5.54 10.71
CA ALA A 95 27.81 6.95 10.59
C ALA A 95 26.40 7.25 11.12
N ILE A 96 26.16 8.47 11.56
CA ILE A 96 24.83 9.01 11.84
C ILE A 96 24.20 9.32 10.48
N VAL A 97 22.99 8.79 10.26
CA VAL A 97 22.24 8.97 9.01
C VAL A 97 20.79 9.37 9.30
N GLU A 98 20.19 10.07 8.36
CA GLU A 98 18.74 10.26 8.36
C GLU A 98 18.07 9.01 7.80
N GLU A 99 17.15 8.43 8.55
CA GLU A 99 16.36 7.28 8.10
C GLU A 99 14.87 7.58 8.21
N GLY A 100 14.15 7.42 7.11
CA GLY A 100 12.70 7.52 7.11
C GLY A 100 12.09 6.31 7.80
N ARG A 101 11.64 6.47 9.03
CA ARG A 101 10.97 5.43 9.82
C ARG A 101 9.55 5.83 10.18
N ILE A 102 8.68 4.82 10.31
CA ILE A 102 7.27 5.01 10.65
C ILE A 102 6.80 3.89 11.58
N HIS A 103 5.97 4.22 12.56
CA HIS A 103 5.20 3.25 13.33
C HIS A 103 3.82 3.09 12.72
N LEU A 104 3.33 1.86 12.66
CA LEU A 104 2.06 1.52 12.02
C LEU A 104 1.20 0.65 12.92
N ASP A 105 -0.12 0.86 12.86
CA ASP A 105 -1.14 -0.10 13.27
C ASP A 105 -1.96 -0.44 12.02
N ILE A 106 -1.83 -1.67 11.53
CA ILE A 106 -2.40 -2.10 10.26
C ILE A 106 -3.14 -3.43 10.38
N THR A 107 -4.13 -3.62 9.54
CA THR A 107 -4.72 -4.94 9.26
C THR A 107 -4.31 -5.36 7.85
N LEU A 108 -3.85 -6.59 7.72
CA LEU A 108 -3.57 -7.22 6.42
C LEU A 108 -4.67 -8.24 6.11
N VAL A 109 -5.13 -8.23 4.87
CA VAL A 109 -6.15 -9.14 4.36
C VAL A 109 -5.58 -9.82 3.13
N PHE A 110 -5.44 -11.14 3.15
CA PHE A 110 -4.92 -11.90 2.03
C PHE A 110 -6.04 -12.73 1.41
N GLU A 111 -6.13 -12.70 0.08
CA GLU A 111 -6.86 -13.73 -0.66
C GLU A 111 -5.95 -14.93 -0.80
N VAL A 112 -6.47 -16.07 -0.41
CA VAL A 112 -5.76 -17.33 -0.42
C VAL A 112 -6.62 -18.45 -0.97
N GLU A 113 -5.99 -19.49 -1.45
CA GLU A 113 -6.62 -20.74 -1.86
C GLU A 113 -6.21 -21.85 -0.90
N LEU A 114 -7.16 -22.66 -0.50
CA LEU A 114 -6.97 -23.73 0.49
C LEU A 114 -7.16 -25.10 -0.13
N ALA A 115 -6.27 -26.03 0.20
CA ALA A 115 -6.44 -27.45 -0.12
C ALA A 115 -7.59 -28.06 0.70
N ALA A 116 -8.18 -29.15 0.19
CA ALA A 116 -9.33 -29.84 0.79
C ALA A 116 -9.16 -30.18 2.28
N ALA A 117 -7.95 -30.48 2.73
CA ALA A 117 -7.65 -30.79 4.12
C ALA A 117 -7.87 -29.60 5.09
N LEU A 118 -7.94 -28.38 4.57
CA LEU A 118 -8.10 -27.14 5.35
C LEU A 118 -9.54 -26.59 5.32
N LEU A 119 -10.51 -27.33 4.82
CA LEU A 119 -11.90 -26.85 4.72
C LEU A 119 -12.66 -26.92 6.05
N GLY A 120 -12.17 -27.68 7.04
CA GLY A 120 -12.70 -27.71 8.39
C GLY A 120 -12.46 -26.42 9.18
N GLU A 121 -13.38 -26.03 10.06
CA GLU A 121 -13.28 -24.79 10.84
C GLU A 121 -12.11 -24.84 11.85
N ALA A 122 -11.90 -25.99 12.47
CA ALA A 122 -10.82 -26.18 13.44
C ALA A 122 -9.43 -26.07 12.79
N GLU A 123 -9.26 -26.70 11.63
CA GLU A 123 -8.01 -26.68 10.85
C GLU A 123 -7.70 -25.24 10.40
N ARG A 124 -8.69 -24.51 9.90
CA ARG A 124 -8.52 -23.10 9.52
C ARG A 124 -8.16 -22.22 10.72
N ALA A 125 -8.80 -22.44 11.87
CA ALA A 125 -8.49 -21.68 13.10
C ALA A 125 -7.06 -21.94 13.60
N GLN A 126 -6.59 -23.19 13.54
CA GLN A 126 -5.22 -23.56 13.88
C GLN A 126 -4.21 -22.94 12.92
N LEU A 127 -4.46 -23.03 11.61
CA LEU A 127 -3.59 -22.43 10.60
C LEU A 127 -3.52 -20.91 10.74
N ALA A 128 -4.66 -20.24 10.96
CA ALA A 128 -4.70 -18.80 11.18
C ALA A 128 -3.88 -18.37 12.40
N ALA A 129 -3.98 -19.13 13.51
CA ALA A 129 -3.19 -18.88 14.71
C ALA A 129 -1.68 -19.07 14.44
N HIS A 130 -1.31 -20.16 13.78
CA HIS A 130 0.08 -20.45 13.41
C HIS A 130 0.68 -19.36 12.52
N ILE A 131 -0.08 -18.87 11.52
CA ILE A 131 0.35 -17.75 10.67
C ILE A 131 0.50 -16.47 11.50
N GLY A 132 -0.41 -16.19 12.43
CA GLY A 132 -0.31 -15.06 13.36
C GLY A 132 0.97 -15.08 14.19
N ASP A 133 1.33 -16.25 14.75
CA ASP A 133 2.57 -16.43 15.49
C ASP A 133 3.81 -16.28 14.60
N MET A 134 3.76 -16.81 13.39
CA MET A 134 4.84 -16.68 12.42
C MET A 134 5.10 -15.23 12.03
N ILE A 135 4.05 -14.45 11.77
CA ILE A 135 4.14 -13.02 11.42
C ILE A 135 4.75 -12.21 12.56
N ALA A 136 4.49 -12.56 13.82
CA ALA A 136 5.10 -11.89 14.97
C ALA A 136 6.64 -11.96 14.96
N GLY A 137 7.21 -12.99 14.34
CA GLY A 137 8.67 -13.15 14.14
C GLY A 137 9.20 -12.61 12.81
N MET A 138 8.36 -12.03 11.96
CA MET A 138 8.75 -11.48 10.66
C MET A 138 8.91 -9.95 10.71
N ARG A 139 9.51 -9.41 9.64
CA ARG A 139 9.57 -7.96 9.42
C ARG A 139 8.54 -7.55 8.38
N ILE A 140 7.82 -6.46 8.66
CA ILE A 140 6.88 -5.85 7.73
C ILE A 140 7.47 -4.51 7.27
N ALA A 141 7.69 -4.36 5.98
CA ALA A 141 8.35 -3.18 5.40
C ALA A 141 9.65 -2.79 6.13
N GLY A 142 10.44 -3.79 6.54
CA GLY A 142 11.67 -3.59 7.32
C GLY A 142 11.47 -3.35 8.82
N GLY A 143 10.26 -3.04 9.28
CA GLY A 143 9.91 -2.83 10.69
C GLY A 143 9.68 -4.14 11.44
N SER A 144 9.74 -4.09 12.77
CA SER A 144 9.48 -5.22 13.67
C SER A 144 8.02 -5.26 14.09
N VAL A 145 7.41 -6.43 14.01
CA VAL A 145 6.08 -6.65 14.61
C VAL A 145 6.25 -6.73 16.12
N VAL A 146 5.46 -5.94 16.85
CA VAL A 146 5.52 -5.89 18.30
C VAL A 146 4.21 -6.38 18.90
N SER A 147 4.32 -7.02 20.06
CA SER A 147 3.14 -7.49 20.78
C SER A 147 2.16 -6.36 21.05
N PRO A 148 0.86 -6.62 21.04
CA PRO A 148 -0.15 -5.67 21.47
C PRO A 148 0.16 -5.16 22.89
N LEU A 149 -0.13 -3.87 23.15
CA LEU A 149 0.00 -3.35 24.51
C LEU A 149 -0.93 -4.12 25.46
N PRO A 150 -0.48 -4.49 26.66
CA PRO A 150 -1.37 -5.04 27.66
C PRO A 150 -2.47 -4.02 27.97
N GLY A 151 -3.72 -4.45 27.91
CA GLY A 151 -4.86 -3.59 28.18
C GLY A 151 -6.17 -4.15 27.62
N LYS A 152 -7.23 -3.40 27.77
CA LYS A 152 -8.54 -3.78 27.24
C LYS A 152 -8.53 -3.70 25.71
N PHE A 153 -8.45 -4.85 25.05
CA PHE A 153 -8.57 -4.92 23.58
C PHE A 153 -10.00 -4.51 23.18
N ARG A 154 -10.11 -3.35 22.57
CA ARG A 154 -11.37 -2.87 22.01
C ARG A 154 -11.66 -3.51 20.63
N TYR A 155 -10.65 -4.07 19.98
CA TYR A 155 -10.71 -4.55 18.62
C TYR A 155 -10.24 -6.00 18.51
N PRO A 156 -10.72 -6.77 17.49
CA PRO A 156 -10.23 -8.12 17.24
C PRO A 156 -8.71 -8.15 17.09
N SER A 157 -8.04 -9.07 17.77
CA SER A 157 -6.59 -9.25 17.73
C SER A 157 -6.19 -10.65 17.23
N ARG A 158 -7.16 -11.55 17.02
CA ARG A 158 -6.88 -12.91 16.56
C ARG A 158 -6.95 -12.97 15.04
N SER A 159 -5.95 -13.61 14.45
CA SER A 159 -5.96 -13.96 13.02
C SER A 159 -7.15 -14.88 12.72
N THR A 160 -7.76 -14.69 11.56
CA THR A 160 -8.91 -15.49 11.12
C THR A 160 -8.71 -15.93 9.67
N LEU A 161 -9.16 -17.15 9.36
CA LEU A 161 -9.15 -17.72 8.01
C LEU A 161 -10.56 -18.23 7.72
N ALA A 162 -11.27 -17.56 6.82
CA ALA A 162 -12.65 -17.82 6.51
C ALA A 162 -12.83 -18.13 5.02
N LEU A 163 -13.61 -19.16 4.69
CA LEU A 163 -13.97 -19.46 3.30
C LEU A 163 -14.80 -18.32 2.72
N VAL A 164 -14.59 -18.04 1.46
CA VAL A 164 -15.39 -17.09 0.68
C VAL A 164 -16.62 -17.81 0.16
N PRO A 165 -17.84 -17.31 0.41
CA PRO A 165 -19.07 -17.93 -0.12
C PRO A 165 -19.10 -17.92 -1.66
N ASP A 166 -19.69 -18.94 -2.27
CA ASP A 166 -19.85 -18.99 -3.74
C ASP A 166 -20.86 -17.95 -4.26
N ALA A 167 -21.94 -17.73 -3.52
CA ALA A 167 -22.98 -16.79 -3.91
C ALA A 167 -22.53 -15.33 -3.75
N LEU A 168 -22.63 -14.54 -4.82
CA LEU A 168 -22.18 -13.15 -4.86
C LEU A 168 -22.81 -12.27 -3.76
N GLU A 169 -24.09 -12.46 -3.48
CA GLU A 169 -24.78 -11.67 -2.43
C GLU A 169 -24.27 -12.02 -1.02
N GLU A 170 -23.93 -13.28 -0.78
CA GLU A 170 -23.34 -13.70 0.49
C GLU A 170 -21.90 -13.16 0.63
N ARG A 171 -21.10 -13.21 -0.45
CA ARG A 171 -19.76 -12.57 -0.49
C ARG A 171 -19.86 -11.10 -0.10
N ARG A 172 -20.78 -10.35 -0.72
CA ARG A 172 -21.00 -8.92 -0.41
C ARG A 172 -21.46 -8.69 1.02
N LYS A 173 -22.32 -9.55 1.55
CA LYS A 173 -22.81 -9.48 2.93
C LYS A 173 -21.68 -9.71 3.94
N GLU A 174 -20.90 -10.77 3.74
CA GLU A 174 -19.76 -11.07 4.63
C GLU A 174 -18.67 -9.98 4.53
N PHE A 175 -18.36 -9.50 3.32
CA PHE A 175 -17.42 -8.40 3.16
C PHE A 175 -17.88 -7.13 3.88
N ARG A 176 -19.14 -6.75 3.77
CA ARG A 176 -19.69 -5.60 4.53
C ARG A 176 -19.60 -5.78 6.04
N LYS A 177 -19.71 -6.98 6.54
CA LYS A 177 -19.54 -7.30 7.96
C LYS A 177 -18.07 -7.20 8.39
N LEU A 178 -17.15 -7.71 7.56
CA LEU A 178 -15.70 -7.62 7.80
C LEU A 178 -15.21 -6.17 7.71
N SER A 179 -15.59 -5.42 6.69
CA SER A 179 -15.13 -4.04 6.47
C SER A 179 -15.50 -3.11 7.63
N ARG A 180 -16.62 -3.35 8.31
CA ARG A 180 -17.01 -2.62 9.53
C ARG A 180 -16.12 -2.92 10.73
N ARG A 181 -15.54 -4.14 10.81
CA ARG A 181 -14.60 -4.51 11.87
C ARG A 181 -13.23 -3.85 11.73
N TRP A 182 -12.92 -3.32 10.54
CA TRP A 182 -11.69 -2.59 10.26
C TRP A 182 -11.79 -1.09 10.56
N LEU A 183 -12.91 -0.63 11.10
CA LEU A 183 -13.09 0.74 11.53
C LEU A 183 -12.61 0.96 12.99
N PRO A 184 -12.04 2.13 13.32
CA PRO A 184 -11.60 3.17 12.41
C PRO A 184 -10.37 2.71 11.61
N GLY A 185 -10.31 3.09 10.35
CA GLY A 185 -9.20 2.75 9.47
C GLY A 185 -9.45 3.20 8.04
N PHE A 186 -8.39 3.15 7.24
CA PHE A 186 -8.42 3.50 5.82
C PHE A 186 -7.73 2.42 5.00
N ALA A 187 -8.39 1.95 3.97
CA ALA A 187 -7.84 1.04 2.97
C ALA A 187 -7.07 1.81 1.90
N LEU A 188 -5.92 1.29 1.49
CA LEU A 188 -5.14 1.84 0.39
C LEU A 188 -5.62 1.19 -0.92
N VAL A 189 -6.09 1.99 -1.85
CA VAL A 189 -6.58 1.54 -3.17
C VAL A 189 -5.87 2.27 -4.30
N SER A 190 -5.89 1.71 -5.51
CA SER A 190 -5.36 2.36 -6.72
C SER A 190 -6.28 3.47 -7.23
N ARG A 191 -5.68 4.51 -7.82
CA ARG A 191 -6.36 5.59 -8.52
C ARG A 191 -5.65 5.90 -9.85
N ASP A 192 -5.31 4.86 -10.58
CA ASP A 192 -4.78 4.99 -11.95
C ASP A 192 -5.75 5.78 -12.87
N ASP A 193 -7.05 5.71 -12.58
CA ASP A 193 -8.08 6.50 -13.26
C ASP A 193 -7.83 8.00 -13.17
N LEU A 194 -7.45 8.50 -11.98
CA LEU A 194 -7.12 9.92 -11.79
C LEU A 194 -5.86 10.33 -12.54
N LEU A 195 -4.88 9.43 -12.60
CA LEU A 195 -3.63 9.68 -13.32
C LEU A 195 -3.89 9.83 -14.83
N GLN A 196 -4.72 8.94 -15.40
CA GLN A 196 -5.10 8.99 -16.81
C GLN A 196 -5.98 10.22 -17.12
N ALA A 197 -6.95 10.51 -16.26
CA ALA A 197 -7.80 11.71 -16.41
C ALA A 197 -6.96 12.98 -16.38
N ARG A 198 -6.00 13.09 -15.43
CA ARG A 198 -5.13 14.27 -15.35
C ARG A 198 -4.21 14.41 -16.55
N LEU A 199 -3.68 13.32 -17.08
CA LEU A 199 -2.90 13.34 -18.32
C LEU A 199 -3.73 13.90 -19.48
N ALA A 200 -4.96 13.41 -19.67
CA ALA A 200 -5.85 13.91 -20.72
C ALA A 200 -6.14 15.41 -20.57
N GLU A 201 -6.38 15.89 -19.34
CA GLU A 201 -6.57 17.32 -19.07
C GLU A 201 -5.32 18.16 -19.42
N LEU A 202 -4.13 17.71 -19.00
CA LEU A 202 -2.88 18.41 -19.29
C LEU A 202 -2.58 18.48 -20.79
N GLN A 203 -2.89 17.43 -21.53
CA GLN A 203 -2.67 17.38 -22.98
C GLN A 203 -3.54 18.35 -23.77
N LEU A 204 -4.63 18.87 -23.20
CA LEU A 204 -5.42 19.94 -23.81
C LEU A 204 -4.64 21.26 -23.92
N THR A 205 -3.74 21.51 -22.98
CA THR A 205 -2.94 22.75 -22.92
C THR A 205 -1.48 22.52 -23.31
N VAL A 206 -0.94 21.33 -23.02
CA VAL A 206 0.43 20.91 -23.31
C VAL A 206 0.39 19.57 -24.04
N PRO A 207 0.30 19.55 -25.39
CA PRO A 207 0.13 18.31 -26.16
C PRO A 207 1.20 17.24 -25.94
N GLY A 208 2.41 17.64 -25.51
CA GLY A 208 3.53 16.76 -25.18
C GLY A 208 3.56 16.25 -23.74
N ALA A 209 2.55 16.55 -22.92
CA ALA A 209 2.52 16.12 -21.53
C ALA A 209 2.51 14.58 -21.42
N THR A 210 3.27 14.09 -20.46
CA THR A 210 3.49 12.67 -20.17
C THR A 210 2.76 12.22 -18.89
N LEU A 211 2.71 10.89 -18.65
CA LEU A 211 2.22 10.36 -17.36
C LEU A 211 3.02 10.87 -16.16
N LEU A 212 4.31 11.11 -16.34
CA LEU A 212 5.15 11.69 -15.27
C LEU A 212 4.70 13.11 -14.93
N ASP A 213 4.39 13.93 -15.92
CA ASP A 213 3.89 15.29 -15.72
C ASP A 213 2.56 15.26 -14.94
N ALA A 214 1.64 14.37 -15.32
CA ALA A 214 0.37 14.19 -14.62
C ALA A 214 0.57 13.72 -13.17
N TRP A 215 1.49 12.78 -12.94
CA TRP A 215 1.82 12.27 -11.62
C TRP A 215 2.44 13.36 -10.73
N LEU A 216 3.39 14.13 -11.25
CA LEU A 216 4.01 15.26 -10.55
C LEU A 216 2.97 16.33 -10.21
N ASP A 217 2.06 16.63 -11.13
CA ASP A 217 1.00 17.61 -10.90
C ASP A 217 0.04 17.16 -9.80
N LEU A 218 -0.38 15.90 -9.80
CA LEU A 218 -1.23 15.33 -8.75
C LEU A 218 -0.50 15.18 -7.39
N SER A 219 0.82 15.10 -7.39
CA SER A 219 1.63 14.91 -6.17
C SER A 219 1.92 16.20 -5.42
N ARG A 220 1.81 17.35 -6.06
CA ARG A 220 2.09 18.67 -5.48
C ARG A 220 0.82 19.43 -5.11
N LEU A 221 0.95 20.40 -4.23
CA LEU A 221 -0.10 21.37 -3.93
C LEU A 221 -0.02 22.51 -4.96
N ASN A 222 -1.02 22.56 -5.86
CA ASN A 222 -1.06 23.57 -6.91
C ASN A 222 -1.72 24.84 -6.39
N HIS A 223 -0.94 25.92 -6.29
CA HIS A 223 -1.43 27.26 -6.02
C HIS A 223 -1.28 28.10 -7.28
N HIS A 224 -2.34 28.81 -7.65
CA HIS A 224 -2.30 29.73 -8.76
C HIS A 224 -3.10 31.01 -8.46
N ALA A 225 -2.68 32.10 -9.05
CA ALA A 225 -3.34 33.38 -8.88
C ALA A 225 -4.48 33.51 -9.91
N VAL A 226 -5.69 33.76 -9.42
CA VAL A 226 -6.87 33.99 -10.25
C VAL A 226 -7.31 35.42 -10.08
N ARG A 227 -7.58 36.09 -11.20
CA ARG A 227 -8.22 37.42 -11.16
C ARG A 227 -9.70 37.24 -10.85
N GLN A 228 -10.12 37.73 -9.73
CA GLN A 228 -11.55 37.82 -9.37
C GLN A 228 -12.04 39.25 -9.47
N LYS A 229 -13.23 39.45 -10.07
CA LYS A 229 -13.94 40.71 -10.02
C LYS A 229 -14.73 40.77 -8.73
N THR A 230 -14.29 41.58 -7.80
CA THR A 230 -15.00 41.81 -6.54
C THR A 230 -15.84 43.10 -6.72
N VAL A 231 -17.13 42.99 -6.48
CA VAL A 231 -18.02 44.17 -6.47
C VAL A 231 -18.08 44.66 -5.03
N ASP A 232 -17.65 45.87 -4.79
CA ASP A 232 -17.83 46.51 -3.48
C ASP A 232 -19.35 46.69 -3.22
N LYS A 233 -19.84 46.01 -2.20
CA LYS A 233 -21.27 46.05 -1.82
C LYS A 233 -21.77 47.42 -1.39
N LYS A 234 -20.88 48.38 -1.11
CA LYS A 234 -21.24 49.74 -0.68
C LYS A 234 -21.22 50.77 -1.80
N THR A 235 -20.27 50.64 -2.73
CA THR A 235 -20.08 51.62 -3.82
C THR A 235 -20.60 51.13 -5.16
N GLY A 236 -20.79 49.81 -5.33
CA GLY A 236 -21.13 49.19 -6.62
C GLY A 236 -19.97 49.11 -7.59
N ASP A 237 -18.79 49.59 -7.21
CA ASP A 237 -17.63 49.56 -8.07
C ASP A 237 -17.05 48.15 -8.20
N THR A 238 -16.63 47.81 -9.41
CA THR A 238 -15.96 46.52 -9.68
C THR A 238 -14.47 46.74 -9.62
N ALA A 239 -13.83 46.14 -8.60
CA ALA A 239 -12.39 46.08 -8.49
C ALA A 239 -11.88 44.69 -8.89
N GLU A 240 -10.78 44.64 -9.65
CA GLU A 240 -10.08 43.37 -9.91
C GLU A 240 -9.10 43.10 -8.77
N ALA A 241 -9.29 41.98 -8.07
CA ALA A 241 -8.39 41.52 -7.04
C ALA A 241 -7.74 40.20 -7.48
N MET A 242 -6.46 40.00 -7.14
CA MET A 242 -5.78 38.74 -7.33
C MET A 242 -6.01 37.88 -6.09
N GLU A 243 -6.63 36.72 -6.27
CA GLU A 243 -6.83 35.73 -5.22
C GLU A 243 -6.03 34.47 -5.49
N TRP A 244 -5.36 33.96 -4.46
CA TRP A 244 -4.63 32.68 -4.54
C TRP A 244 -5.59 31.54 -4.30
N MET A 245 -5.75 30.69 -5.31
CA MET A 245 -6.57 29.49 -5.25
C MET A 245 -5.70 28.24 -5.20
N THR A 246 -6.20 27.23 -4.52
CA THR A 246 -5.59 25.90 -4.47
C THR A 246 -6.50 24.91 -5.17
N ASP A 247 -5.94 24.09 -6.05
CA ASP A 247 -6.71 23.04 -6.71
C ASP A 247 -7.29 22.05 -5.70
N ARG A 248 -8.58 21.76 -5.83
CA ARG A 248 -9.22 20.74 -5.00
C ARG A 248 -8.73 19.36 -5.40
N ARG A 249 -8.36 18.55 -4.40
CA ARG A 249 -8.00 17.16 -4.59
C ARG A 249 -9.22 16.24 -4.43
N PRO A 250 -9.35 15.17 -5.23
CA PRO A 250 -10.44 14.21 -5.13
C PRO A 250 -10.24 13.26 -3.93
N GLY A 251 -10.44 13.77 -2.73
CA GLY A 251 -10.23 13.01 -1.49
C GLY A 251 -8.76 12.92 -1.05
N TRP A 252 -8.42 11.92 -0.26
CA TRP A 252 -7.07 11.73 0.26
C TRP A 252 -6.22 10.89 -0.70
N ILE A 253 -5.81 11.50 -1.81
CA ILE A 253 -4.91 10.88 -2.79
C ILE A 253 -3.46 10.99 -2.33
N VAL A 254 -2.66 9.98 -2.69
CA VAL A 254 -1.23 9.90 -2.35
C VAL A 254 -0.43 9.38 -3.54
N PRO A 255 0.74 9.99 -3.85
CA PRO A 255 1.68 9.41 -4.78
C PRO A 255 2.32 8.17 -4.16
N MET A 256 2.44 7.09 -4.92
CA MET A 256 2.99 5.84 -4.41
C MET A 256 3.71 5.03 -5.48
N PRO A 257 4.76 4.27 -5.11
CA PRO A 257 5.33 3.27 -5.99
C PRO A 257 4.45 2.02 -5.99
N VAL A 258 4.23 1.46 -7.16
CA VAL A 258 3.38 0.27 -7.36
C VAL A 258 4.13 -0.90 -7.96
N GLY A 259 5.44 -0.75 -8.23
CA GLY A 259 6.22 -1.82 -8.84
C GLY A 259 7.62 -1.40 -9.22
N PHE A 260 8.23 -2.21 -10.07
CA PHE A 260 9.58 -2.01 -10.58
C PHE A 260 9.64 -2.33 -12.08
N ALA A 261 10.32 -1.49 -12.85
CA ALA A 261 10.61 -1.72 -14.26
C ALA A 261 12.10 -2.03 -14.45
N ALA A 262 12.40 -2.95 -15.32
CA ALA A 262 13.78 -3.35 -15.63
C ALA A 262 14.53 -2.21 -16.34
N LEU A 263 15.74 -1.93 -15.87
CA LEU A 263 16.72 -1.04 -16.51
C LEU A 263 17.81 -1.82 -17.26
N SER A 264 17.91 -3.12 -17.01
CA SER A 264 18.91 -4.01 -17.63
C SER A 264 18.32 -5.38 -17.92
N ASP A 265 19.05 -6.18 -18.68
CA ASP A 265 18.80 -7.61 -18.76
C ASP A 265 19.01 -8.30 -17.42
N LEU A 266 18.55 -9.55 -17.32
CA LEU A 266 18.74 -10.38 -16.14
C LEU A 266 20.19 -10.86 -16.08
N HIS A 267 20.92 -10.47 -15.06
CA HIS A 267 22.27 -10.94 -14.78
C HIS A 267 22.25 -12.29 -14.06
N GLY A 268 23.10 -13.21 -14.49
CA GLY A 268 23.23 -14.51 -13.83
C GLY A 268 23.74 -14.42 -12.39
N PRO A 269 23.58 -15.47 -11.58
CA PRO A 269 24.08 -15.51 -10.22
C PRO A 269 25.59 -15.20 -10.15
N GLY A 270 26.01 -14.38 -9.18
CA GLY A 270 27.40 -14.01 -8.92
C GLY A 270 28.07 -13.09 -9.92
N THR A 271 27.36 -12.63 -10.97
CA THR A 271 27.96 -11.76 -12.01
C THR A 271 27.98 -10.28 -11.60
N VAL A 272 27.17 -9.87 -10.62
CA VAL A 272 27.08 -8.48 -10.15
C VAL A 272 27.77 -8.35 -8.80
N ALA A 273 28.80 -7.50 -8.74
CA ALA A 273 29.51 -7.22 -7.49
C ALA A 273 28.61 -6.50 -6.48
N GLY A 274 28.68 -6.89 -5.20
CA GLY A 274 27.89 -6.31 -4.13
C GLY A 274 26.39 -6.66 -4.12
N ALA A 275 25.97 -7.63 -4.94
CA ALA A 275 24.61 -8.16 -4.85
C ALA A 275 24.34 -8.73 -3.45
N ARG A 276 23.14 -8.48 -2.90
CA ARG A 276 22.76 -8.91 -1.55
C ARG A 276 22.84 -10.42 -1.36
N ASP A 277 22.44 -11.20 -2.37
CA ASP A 277 22.60 -12.64 -2.44
C ASP A 277 23.20 -13.01 -3.81
N PRO A 278 24.50 -13.40 -3.85
CA PRO A 278 25.14 -13.73 -5.11
C PRO A 278 24.68 -15.08 -5.72
N ARG A 279 23.86 -15.84 -5.02
CA ARG A 279 23.36 -17.15 -5.49
C ARG A 279 22.12 -17.06 -6.37
N VAL A 280 21.50 -15.87 -6.44
CA VAL A 280 20.29 -15.62 -7.23
C VAL A 280 20.57 -14.69 -8.39
N PRO A 281 19.80 -14.77 -9.50
CA PRO A 281 19.89 -13.80 -10.58
C PRO A 281 19.60 -12.38 -10.07
N PHE A 282 20.22 -11.40 -10.70
CA PHE A 282 20.11 -9.99 -10.34
C PHE A 282 19.64 -9.15 -11.54
N ARG A 283 18.83 -8.11 -11.29
CA ARG A 283 18.43 -7.14 -12.31
C ARG A 283 18.40 -5.73 -11.70
N PHE A 284 18.94 -4.76 -12.44
CA PHE A 284 18.75 -3.36 -12.11
C PHE A 284 17.34 -2.93 -12.47
N VAL A 285 16.68 -2.24 -11.55
CA VAL A 285 15.29 -1.81 -11.71
C VAL A 285 15.09 -0.40 -11.20
N GLU A 286 14.05 0.28 -11.70
CA GLU A 286 13.57 1.56 -11.17
C GLU A 286 12.13 1.43 -10.72
N SER A 287 11.70 2.30 -9.81
CA SER A 287 10.35 2.32 -9.28
C SER A 287 9.33 2.76 -10.32
N VAL A 288 8.20 2.06 -10.38
CA VAL A 288 7.03 2.45 -11.17
C VAL A 288 6.04 3.14 -10.25
N TYR A 289 5.56 4.31 -10.67
CA TYR A 289 4.71 5.18 -9.87
C TYR A 289 3.26 5.16 -10.33
N SER A 290 2.35 5.37 -9.39
CA SER A 290 0.93 5.62 -9.60
C SER A 290 0.37 6.52 -8.51
N MET A 291 -0.94 6.76 -8.57
CA MET A 291 -1.70 7.41 -7.51
C MET A 291 -2.45 6.37 -6.71
N GLY A 292 -2.42 6.51 -5.40
CA GLY A 292 -3.28 5.78 -4.48
C GLY A 292 -4.29 6.71 -3.81
N GLN A 293 -5.26 6.11 -3.11
CA GLN A 293 -6.19 6.85 -2.26
C GLN A 293 -6.47 6.07 -0.98
N TRP A 294 -6.56 6.80 0.13
CA TRP A 294 -7.03 6.26 1.38
C TRP A 294 -8.55 6.37 1.46
N ILE A 295 -9.22 5.22 1.55
CA ILE A 295 -10.68 5.11 1.56
C ILE A 295 -11.12 4.35 2.80
N SER A 296 -12.18 4.84 3.46
CA SER A 296 -12.74 4.11 4.60
C SER A 296 -13.31 2.75 4.14
N PRO A 297 -12.96 1.62 4.79
CA PRO A 297 -13.27 0.27 4.35
C PRO A 297 -14.75 0.00 4.05
N HIS A 298 -15.66 0.67 4.77
CA HIS A 298 -17.11 0.52 4.55
C HIS A 298 -17.61 1.08 3.21
N ARG A 299 -16.77 1.84 2.49
CA ARG A 299 -17.07 2.38 1.15
C ARG A 299 -16.66 1.44 0.02
N LEU A 300 -15.93 0.40 0.33
CA LEU A 300 -15.56 -0.64 -0.63
C LEU A 300 -16.75 -1.58 -0.85
N THR A 301 -16.85 -2.11 -2.06
CA THR A 301 -17.98 -2.97 -2.47
C THR A 301 -17.68 -4.46 -2.33
N GLY A 302 -16.40 -4.82 -2.38
CA GLY A 302 -15.93 -6.20 -2.30
C GLY A 302 -14.45 -6.29 -1.94
N VAL A 303 -13.97 -7.51 -1.82
CA VAL A 303 -12.55 -7.79 -1.53
C VAL A 303 -11.65 -7.30 -2.65
N SER A 304 -12.08 -7.45 -3.91
CA SER A 304 -11.34 -6.98 -5.09
C SER A 304 -11.01 -5.49 -5.08
N ASP A 305 -11.86 -4.67 -4.43
CA ASP A 305 -11.56 -3.24 -4.25
C ASP A 305 -10.42 -3.01 -3.26
N LEU A 306 -10.21 -3.92 -2.31
CA LEU A 306 -9.24 -3.79 -1.23
C LEU A 306 -7.87 -4.31 -1.61
N VAL A 307 -7.81 -5.43 -2.31
CA VAL A 307 -6.58 -6.22 -2.47
C VAL A 307 -5.73 -5.76 -3.65
N TRP A 308 -4.43 -5.97 -3.51
CA TRP A 308 -3.40 -5.73 -4.51
C TRP A 308 -2.80 -7.05 -4.95
N GLU A 309 -2.86 -7.31 -6.24
CA GLU A 309 -2.31 -8.50 -6.89
C GLU A 309 -0.99 -8.15 -7.58
N PRO A 310 0.11 -8.85 -7.25
CA PRO A 310 1.38 -8.67 -7.95
C PRO A 310 1.37 -9.42 -9.28
N THR A 311 1.80 -8.76 -10.34
CA THR A 311 2.01 -9.37 -11.64
C THR A 311 3.44 -9.12 -12.12
N TYR A 312 3.97 -10.04 -12.92
CA TYR A 312 5.27 -9.90 -13.54
C TYR A 312 5.19 -10.28 -15.02
N ASP A 313 5.57 -9.32 -15.86
CA ASP A 313 5.75 -9.56 -17.29
C ASP A 313 7.24 -9.75 -17.62
N PRO A 314 7.66 -10.98 -17.97
CA PRO A 314 9.05 -11.25 -18.30
C PRO A 314 9.55 -10.53 -19.56
N ALA A 315 8.65 -10.26 -20.50
CA ALA A 315 9.02 -9.65 -21.79
C ALA A 315 9.44 -8.19 -21.64
N SER A 316 8.70 -7.43 -20.84
CA SER A 316 9.03 -6.03 -20.52
C SER A 316 9.90 -5.90 -19.25
N GLY A 317 10.04 -6.96 -18.47
CA GLY A 317 10.71 -6.90 -17.15
C GLY A 317 9.96 -6.03 -16.14
N LEU A 318 8.64 -5.90 -16.30
CA LEU A 318 7.78 -5.11 -15.44
C LEU A 318 7.17 -5.99 -14.34
N TYR A 319 7.47 -5.66 -13.09
CA TYR A 319 6.75 -6.13 -11.91
C TYR A 319 5.82 -5.02 -11.43
N ARG A 320 4.51 -5.26 -11.40
CA ARG A 320 3.52 -4.27 -10.96
C ARG A 320 2.44 -4.88 -10.08
N CYS A 321 2.05 -4.15 -9.04
CA CYS A 321 0.90 -4.47 -8.22
C CYS A 321 -0.34 -3.75 -8.78
N PHE A 322 -1.42 -4.49 -8.98
CA PHE A 322 -2.72 -4.02 -9.45
C PHE A 322 -3.75 -4.08 -8.33
N ASN A 323 -4.68 -3.14 -8.36
CA ASN A 323 -5.84 -3.11 -7.49
C ASN A 323 -7.06 -2.75 -8.35
N ALA A 324 -8.14 -3.49 -8.20
CA ALA A 324 -9.31 -3.39 -9.07
C ALA A 324 -10.33 -2.32 -8.63
N TYR A 325 -10.01 -1.50 -7.64
CA TYR A 325 -10.92 -0.46 -7.17
C TYR A 325 -11.33 0.51 -8.28
N GLN A 326 -12.63 0.74 -8.38
CA GLN A 326 -13.22 1.75 -9.26
C GLN A 326 -14.00 2.76 -8.41
N ALA A 327 -13.63 4.03 -8.55
CA ALA A 327 -14.36 5.09 -7.88
C ALA A 327 -15.81 5.16 -8.40
N PRO A 328 -16.81 5.30 -7.51
CA PRO A 328 -18.16 5.57 -7.96
C PRO A 328 -18.18 6.86 -8.80
N PRO A 329 -19.05 6.96 -9.82
CA PRO A 329 -19.16 8.16 -10.64
C PRO A 329 -19.36 9.37 -9.72
N SER A 330 -18.54 10.41 -9.92
CA SER A 330 -18.68 11.67 -9.19
C SER A 330 -19.96 12.34 -9.67
N PHE A 331 -20.96 12.44 -8.80
CA PHE A 331 -22.07 13.35 -9.07
C PHE A 331 -21.52 14.78 -9.11
N PRO A 332 -21.81 15.57 -10.15
CA PRO A 332 -21.44 16.96 -10.15
C PRO A 332 -22.06 17.61 -8.90
N VAL A 333 -21.20 18.19 -8.07
CA VAL A 333 -21.66 19.01 -6.95
C VAL A 333 -22.25 20.26 -7.58
N SER A 334 -23.58 20.35 -7.51
CA SER A 334 -24.38 21.53 -7.93
C SER A 334 -24.05 22.75 -7.10
#